data_69d99d304214aeea12c07fcc29102951
#
_entry.id   69d99d304214aeea12c07fcc29102951
#
_cell.length_a   1.000
_cell.length_b   1.000
_cell.length_c   1.000
_cell.angle_alpha   90.00
_cell.angle_beta   90.00
_cell.angle_gamma   90.00
#
_symmetry.space_group_name_H-M   'P 1'
#
loop_
_entity.id
_entity.type
_entity.pdbx_description
1 polymer ?
#
loop_
_entity_poly.entity_id
_entity_poly.type
_entity_poly.pdbx_seq_one_letter_code
_entity_poly.pdbx_strand_id
1 'polypeptide(L)'
;KVDILQTTQDRVRIQQGGENLHVFRHTPRGALRWYATCCGTPLFHTPLRQRLVHVGMNADRLDQPDDAGRIMAEAFIPGPGGKQTHKGMVRMVSRMVSRMAAKNLSGEWRGTPFFGDDGAPTREPKLLTREERAAALMAVRK
;
A
#
# COMPACT_ATOMS: atom_id res chain seq x y z
N LYS A 1 -7.16 8.79 11.70
CA LYS A 1 -7.73 7.62 10.98
C LYS A 1 -7.40 7.79 9.51
N VAL A 2 -6.94 6.73 8.84
CA VAL A 2 -6.69 6.73 7.40
C VAL A 2 -7.49 5.57 6.82
N ASP A 3 -8.30 5.86 5.82
CA ASP A 3 -9.05 4.85 5.10
C ASP A 3 -8.24 4.39 3.89
N ILE A 4 -8.09 3.07 3.77
CA ILE A 4 -7.28 2.43 2.73
C ILE A 4 -8.16 1.62 1.81
N LEU A 5 -8.17 1.98 0.52
CA LEU A 5 -8.73 1.13 -0.52
C LEU A 5 -7.72 0.05 -0.87
N GLN A 6 -8.13 -1.21 -0.79
CA GLN A 6 -7.31 -2.35 -1.20
C GLN A 6 -7.83 -2.96 -2.50
N THR A 7 -6.93 -3.07 -3.48
CA THR A 7 -7.20 -3.73 -4.76
C THR A 7 -6.00 -4.56 -5.21
N THR A 8 -6.00 -5.04 -6.42
CA THR A 8 -4.88 -5.76 -7.03
C THR A 8 -4.09 -4.83 -7.95
N GLN A 9 -2.78 -5.04 -8.04
CA GLN A 9 -1.84 -4.16 -8.73
C GLN A 9 -2.14 -4.02 -10.23
N ASP A 10 -2.66 -5.06 -10.87
CA ASP A 10 -3.08 -5.06 -12.28
C ASP A 10 -4.23 -4.09 -12.60
N ARG A 11 -4.94 -3.62 -11.57
CA ARG A 11 -6.02 -2.63 -11.71
C ARG A 11 -5.55 -1.19 -11.56
N VAL A 12 -4.29 -0.99 -11.21
CA VAL A 12 -3.72 0.35 -11.08
C VAL A 12 -3.03 0.74 -12.38
N ARG A 13 -3.35 1.91 -12.89
CA ARG A 13 -2.70 2.51 -14.05
C ARG A 13 -2.25 3.91 -13.71
N ILE A 14 -0.99 4.21 -13.99
CA ILE A 14 -0.42 5.54 -13.84
C ILE A 14 -0.52 6.22 -15.20
N GLN A 15 -1.43 7.16 -15.31
CA GLN A 15 -1.70 7.86 -16.57
C GLN A 15 -0.69 8.98 -16.84
N GLN A 16 -0.26 9.67 -15.78
CA GLN A 16 0.66 10.80 -15.86
C GLN A 16 1.56 10.84 -14.60
N GLY A 17 2.72 11.47 -14.71
CA GLY A 17 3.61 11.73 -13.57
C GLY A 17 4.34 10.49 -13.02
N GLY A 18 4.41 9.41 -13.80
CA GLY A 18 5.12 8.19 -13.38
C GLY A 18 6.61 8.41 -13.10
N GLU A 19 7.21 9.41 -13.71
CA GLU A 19 8.59 9.84 -13.46
C GLU A 19 8.80 10.39 -12.04
N ASN A 20 7.75 10.95 -11.43
CA ASN A 20 7.75 11.47 -10.08
C ASN A 20 7.40 10.40 -9.02
N LEU A 21 7.06 9.19 -9.44
CA LEU A 21 6.75 8.11 -8.50
C LEU A 21 8.03 7.48 -7.98
N HIS A 22 8.26 7.60 -6.69
CA HIS A 22 9.39 7.00 -5.98
C HIS A 22 8.93 6.10 -4.84
N VAL A 23 9.85 5.31 -4.29
CA VAL A 23 9.53 4.30 -3.30
C VAL A 23 10.53 4.25 -2.15
N PHE A 24 10.06 4.03 -0.96
CA PHE A 24 10.90 3.81 0.21
C PHE A 24 10.37 2.66 1.07
N ARG A 25 11.21 2.21 2.01
CA ARG A 25 10.88 1.19 3.02
C ARG A 25 11.27 1.68 4.40
N HIS A 26 10.45 1.37 5.39
CA HIS A 26 10.80 1.62 6.78
C HIS A 26 11.77 0.58 7.33
N THR A 27 11.67 -0.66 6.87
CA THR A 27 12.51 -1.77 7.31
C THR A 27 12.93 -2.62 6.10
N PRO A 28 14.00 -3.42 6.19
CA PRO A 28 14.47 -4.25 5.08
C PRO A 28 13.44 -5.25 4.53
N ARG A 29 12.47 -5.66 5.37
CA ARG A 29 11.39 -6.59 5.00
C ARG A 29 10.02 -5.92 4.94
N GLY A 30 9.97 -4.60 5.10
CA GLY A 30 8.73 -3.82 5.12
C GLY A 30 8.11 -3.67 3.74
N ALA A 31 6.81 -3.31 3.73
CA ALA A 31 6.10 -2.96 2.51
C ALA A 31 6.77 -1.78 1.79
N LEU A 32 6.65 -1.78 0.48
CA LEU A 32 7.05 -0.68 -0.38
C LEU A 32 6.03 0.45 -0.25
N ARG A 33 6.52 1.66 0.01
CA ARG A 33 5.69 2.85 0.14
C ARG A 33 6.00 3.82 -0.98
N TRP A 34 5.03 3.97 -1.85
CA TRP A 34 5.13 4.77 -3.07
C TRP A 34 4.59 6.18 -2.81
N TYR A 35 5.34 7.18 -3.24
CA TYR A 35 5.01 8.59 -3.03
C TYR A 35 5.40 9.43 -4.25
N ALA A 36 4.74 10.58 -4.40
CA ALA A 36 5.09 11.56 -5.40
C ALA A 36 6.22 12.46 -4.88
N THR A 37 7.33 12.55 -5.60
CA THR A 37 8.48 13.38 -5.20
C THR A 37 8.22 14.88 -5.31
N CYS A 38 7.34 15.29 -6.22
CA CYS A 38 6.98 16.69 -6.41
C CYS A 38 6.32 17.34 -5.19
N CYS A 39 5.67 16.56 -4.32
CA CYS A 39 4.90 17.09 -3.17
C CYS A 39 5.02 16.23 -1.90
N GLY A 40 5.78 15.13 -1.94
CA GLY A 40 5.91 14.19 -0.81
C GLY A 40 4.65 13.39 -0.49
N THR A 41 3.62 13.45 -1.32
CA THR A 41 2.33 12.81 -1.04
C THR A 41 2.43 11.28 -1.10
N PRO A 42 2.08 10.55 -0.03
CA PRO A 42 1.98 9.10 -0.08
C PRO A 42 0.77 8.68 -0.92
N LEU A 43 0.98 7.78 -1.86
CA LEU A 43 -0.04 7.34 -2.82
C LEU A 43 -0.43 5.88 -2.60
N PHE A 44 0.56 4.98 -2.62
CA PHE A 44 0.34 3.55 -2.59
C PHE A 44 1.23 2.85 -1.58
N HIS A 45 0.81 1.66 -1.16
CA HIS A 45 1.71 0.70 -0.57
C HIS A 45 1.50 -0.67 -1.20
N THR A 46 2.60 -1.35 -1.47
CA THR A 46 2.60 -2.71 -2.04
C THR A 46 3.45 -3.64 -1.19
N PRO A 47 3.21 -4.95 -1.25
CA PRO A 47 4.14 -5.91 -0.69
C PRO A 47 5.51 -5.81 -1.37
N LEU A 48 6.52 -6.40 -0.74
CA LEU A 48 7.87 -6.46 -1.28
C LEU A 48 8.00 -7.35 -2.52
N ARG A 49 7.07 -8.29 -2.69
CA ARG A 49 7.08 -9.28 -3.78
C ARG A 49 5.89 -9.07 -4.69
N GLN A 50 6.15 -9.02 -6.00
CA GLN A 50 5.15 -8.84 -7.05
C GLN A 50 3.99 -9.84 -6.96
N ARG A 51 4.27 -11.12 -6.69
CA ARG A 51 3.26 -12.19 -6.60
C ARG A 51 2.26 -12.03 -5.46
N LEU A 52 2.51 -11.17 -4.50
CA LEU A 52 1.56 -10.83 -3.45
C LEU A 52 0.49 -9.81 -3.89
N VAL A 53 0.40 -9.53 -5.12
CA VAL A 53 -0.52 -8.79 -6.00
C VAL A 53 -1.38 -7.66 -5.41
N HIS A 54 -1.45 -7.47 -4.12
CA HIS A 54 -2.29 -6.43 -3.55
C HIS A 54 -1.60 -5.06 -3.55
N VAL A 55 -2.41 -4.03 -3.61
CA VAL A 55 -2.01 -2.64 -3.44
C VAL A 55 -3.02 -1.97 -2.54
N GLY A 56 -2.53 -1.18 -1.59
CA GLY A 56 -3.35 -0.27 -0.81
C GLY A 56 -3.09 1.16 -1.26
N MET A 57 -4.14 1.94 -1.36
CA MET A 57 -4.09 3.37 -1.64
C MET A 57 -4.92 4.13 -0.61
N ASN A 58 -4.51 5.37 -0.33
CA ASN A 58 -5.26 6.22 0.57
C ASN A 58 -6.58 6.64 -0.11
N ALA A 59 -7.70 6.28 0.49
CA ALA A 59 -9.02 6.58 -0.06
C ALA A 59 -9.29 8.09 -0.17
N ASP A 60 -8.70 8.90 0.73
CA ASP A 60 -8.84 10.37 0.69
C ASP A 60 -8.17 11.01 -0.55
N ARG A 61 -7.43 10.22 -1.33
CA ARG A 61 -6.75 10.66 -2.57
C ARG A 61 -7.48 10.26 -3.85
N LEU A 62 -8.63 9.64 -3.70
CA LEU A 62 -9.51 9.36 -4.84
C LEU A 62 -10.30 10.61 -5.20
N ASP A 63 -10.55 10.83 -6.48
CA ASP A 63 -11.40 11.92 -6.95
C ASP A 63 -12.83 11.82 -6.40
N GLN A 64 -13.29 10.58 -6.24
CA GLN A 64 -14.58 10.23 -5.65
C GLN A 64 -14.36 9.21 -4.52
N PRO A 65 -14.05 9.66 -3.29
CA PRO A 65 -13.78 8.76 -2.16
C PRO A 65 -14.94 7.80 -1.84
N ASP A 66 -16.17 8.21 -2.10
CA ASP A 66 -17.38 7.40 -1.87
C ASP A 66 -17.43 6.14 -2.76
N ASP A 67 -16.76 6.16 -3.91
CA ASP A 67 -16.64 4.99 -4.81
C ASP A 67 -15.80 3.87 -4.18
N ALA A 68 -15.01 4.16 -3.16
CA ALA A 68 -14.31 3.14 -2.38
C ALA A 68 -15.27 2.19 -1.64
N GLY A 69 -16.53 2.58 -1.50
CA GLY A 69 -17.57 1.82 -0.85
C GLY A 69 -17.44 1.82 0.68
N ARG A 70 -18.17 0.90 1.32
CA ARG A 70 -18.17 0.82 2.78
C ARG A 70 -16.91 0.19 3.35
N ILE A 71 -16.56 0.63 4.57
CA ILE A 71 -15.46 0.04 5.34
C ILE A 71 -15.74 -1.44 5.62
N MET A 72 -14.80 -2.29 5.20
CA MET A 72 -14.90 -3.75 5.33
C MET A 72 -14.16 -4.29 6.54
N ALA A 73 -13.11 -3.60 6.97
CA ALA A 73 -12.31 -3.97 8.11
C ALA A 73 -11.73 -2.74 8.80
N GLU A 74 -11.57 -2.82 10.10
CA GLU A 74 -10.90 -1.79 10.90
C GLU A 74 -9.76 -2.44 11.67
N ALA A 75 -8.59 -1.82 11.61
CA ALA A 75 -7.39 -2.30 12.28
C ALA A 75 -6.86 -1.25 13.27
N PHE A 76 -6.15 -1.73 14.28
CA PHE A 76 -5.51 -0.88 15.28
C PHE A 76 -6.48 0.03 16.04
N ILE A 77 -7.70 -0.47 16.29
CA ILE A 77 -8.71 0.26 17.08
C ILE A 77 -8.23 0.31 18.53
N PRO A 78 -8.05 1.50 19.11
CA PRO A 78 -7.68 1.64 20.52
C PRO A 78 -8.73 0.99 21.43
N GLY A 79 -8.28 0.16 22.36
CA GLY A 79 -9.13 -0.50 23.34
C GLY A 79 -8.67 -0.22 24.76
N PRO A 80 -9.43 -0.65 25.77
CA PRO A 80 -9.09 -0.49 27.17
C PRO A 80 -7.72 -1.11 27.49
N GLY A 81 -6.93 -0.44 28.34
CA GLY A 81 -5.61 -0.93 28.75
C GLY A 81 -4.55 -0.90 27.65
N GLY A 82 -4.70 -0.09 26.60
CA GLY A 82 -3.72 0.02 25.50
C GLY A 82 -3.69 -1.15 24.52
N LYS A 83 -4.61 -2.09 24.67
CA LYS A 83 -4.77 -3.20 23.70
C LYS A 83 -5.40 -2.67 22.41
N GLN A 84 -4.88 -3.14 21.29
CA GLN A 84 -5.46 -2.85 19.98
C GLN A 84 -6.40 -3.98 19.57
N THR A 85 -7.54 -3.62 19.02
CA THR A 85 -8.52 -4.56 18.48
C THR A 85 -8.68 -4.40 16.98
N HIS A 86 -9.18 -5.42 16.33
CA HIS A 86 -9.40 -5.45 14.89
C HIS A 86 -10.78 -6.00 14.58
N LYS A 87 -11.47 -5.41 13.60
CA LYS A 87 -12.80 -5.88 13.15
C LYS A 87 -12.73 -6.25 11.67
N GLY A 88 -13.41 -7.29 11.25
CA GLY A 88 -13.53 -7.70 9.84
C GLY A 88 -12.24 -8.24 9.18
N MET A 89 -11.15 -8.42 9.94
CA MET A 89 -9.84 -8.83 9.41
C MET A 89 -9.87 -10.19 8.73
N VAL A 90 -10.57 -11.18 9.29
CA VAL A 90 -10.68 -12.53 8.72
C VAL A 90 -11.27 -12.47 7.32
N ARG A 91 -12.38 -11.73 7.16
CA ARG A 91 -13.04 -11.56 5.86
C ARG A 91 -12.15 -10.79 4.88
N MET A 92 -11.45 -9.78 5.33
CA MET A 92 -10.52 -9.00 4.51
C MET A 92 -9.37 -9.89 4.03
N VAL A 93 -8.73 -10.63 4.93
CA VAL A 93 -7.60 -11.51 4.61
C VAL A 93 -8.04 -12.64 3.68
N SER A 94 -9.18 -13.29 3.91
CA SER A 94 -9.68 -14.36 3.04
C SER A 94 -9.91 -13.86 1.61
N ARG A 95 -10.50 -12.66 1.44
CA ARG A 95 -10.67 -12.04 0.13
C ARG A 95 -9.35 -11.68 -0.54
N MET A 96 -8.39 -11.17 0.25
CA MET A 96 -7.05 -10.87 -0.26
C MET A 96 -6.36 -12.14 -0.76
N VAL A 97 -6.39 -13.23 0.01
CA VAL A 97 -5.81 -14.52 -0.37
C VAL A 97 -6.50 -15.09 -1.62
N SER A 98 -7.84 -15.05 -1.70
CA SER A 98 -8.58 -15.51 -2.87
C SER A 98 -8.20 -14.74 -4.14
N ARG A 99 -8.10 -13.41 -4.05
CA ARG A 99 -7.66 -12.58 -5.18
C ARG A 99 -6.22 -12.88 -5.58
N MET A 100 -5.33 -13.07 -4.61
CA MET A 100 -3.94 -13.43 -4.84
C MET A 100 -3.85 -14.77 -5.57
N ALA A 101 -4.59 -15.79 -5.13
CA ALA A 101 -4.62 -17.08 -5.80
C ALA A 101 -5.14 -16.96 -7.24
N ALA A 102 -6.27 -16.29 -7.45
CA ALA A 102 -6.84 -16.09 -8.78
C ALA A 102 -5.86 -15.37 -9.73
N LYS A 103 -5.22 -14.29 -9.28
CA LYS A 103 -4.27 -13.52 -10.09
C LYS A 103 -2.98 -14.29 -10.39
N ASN A 104 -2.53 -15.13 -9.47
CA ASN A 104 -1.37 -16.00 -9.72
C ASN A 104 -1.70 -17.13 -10.73
N LEU A 105 -2.91 -17.69 -10.64
CA LEU A 105 -3.35 -18.73 -11.59
C LEU A 105 -3.58 -18.18 -13.01
N SER A 106 -4.20 -16.99 -13.13
CA SER A 106 -4.46 -16.35 -14.43
C SER A 106 -3.21 -15.72 -15.07
N GLY A 107 -2.12 -15.54 -14.32
CA GLY A 107 -0.92 -14.84 -14.79
C GLY A 107 -1.04 -13.31 -14.79
N GLU A 108 -2.18 -12.75 -14.42
CA GLU A 108 -2.42 -11.28 -14.38
C GLU A 108 -1.57 -10.55 -13.35
N TRP A 109 -0.92 -11.27 -12.42
CA TRP A 109 0.02 -10.70 -11.47
C TRP A 109 1.20 -9.96 -12.12
N ARG A 110 1.47 -10.22 -13.41
CA ARG A 110 2.54 -9.55 -14.17
C ARG A 110 2.17 -8.14 -14.60
N GLY A 111 0.88 -7.84 -14.75
CA GLY A 111 0.38 -6.54 -15.19
C GLY A 111 0.37 -5.52 -14.05
N THR A 112 1.51 -4.92 -13.71
CA THR A 112 1.65 -3.99 -12.59
C THR A 112 2.55 -2.81 -12.96
N PRO A 113 2.21 -1.58 -12.54
CA PRO A 113 3.09 -0.42 -12.72
C PRO A 113 4.22 -0.36 -11.69
N PHE A 114 4.23 -1.22 -10.68
CA PHE A 114 5.14 -1.16 -9.53
C PHE A 114 6.36 -2.06 -9.67
N PHE A 115 6.27 -3.10 -10.52
CA PHE A 115 7.34 -4.07 -10.70
C PHE A 115 7.63 -4.27 -12.18
N GLY A 116 8.91 -4.49 -12.49
CA GLY A 116 9.36 -4.85 -13.83
C GLY A 116 9.16 -6.33 -14.12
N ASP A 117 9.50 -6.73 -15.34
CA ASP A 117 9.40 -8.13 -15.82
C ASP A 117 10.32 -9.08 -15.04
N ASP A 118 11.38 -8.56 -14.45
CA ASP A 118 12.31 -9.26 -13.57
C ASP A 118 11.78 -9.46 -12.15
N GLY A 119 10.61 -8.89 -11.84
CA GLY A 119 10.00 -8.91 -10.51
C GLY A 119 10.62 -7.94 -9.50
N ALA A 120 11.57 -7.11 -9.94
CA ALA A 120 12.11 -6.03 -9.12
C ALA A 120 11.19 -4.80 -9.14
N PRO A 121 11.17 -3.98 -8.09
CA PRO A 121 10.45 -2.69 -8.12
C PRO A 121 10.96 -1.81 -9.27
N THR A 122 10.04 -1.12 -9.96
CA THR A 122 10.38 -0.21 -11.07
C THR A 122 11.24 0.99 -10.66
N ARG A 123 11.36 1.24 -9.36
CA ARG A 123 12.27 2.21 -8.75
C ARG A 123 13.01 1.53 -7.60
N GLU A 124 14.29 1.85 -7.43
CA GLU A 124 15.07 1.34 -6.30
C GLU A 124 14.51 1.86 -4.97
N PRO A 125 14.11 0.96 -4.03
CA PRO A 125 13.51 1.38 -2.78
C PRO A 125 14.55 1.94 -1.81
N LYS A 126 14.43 3.22 -1.44
CA LYS A 126 15.24 3.81 -0.38
C LYS A 126 14.89 3.17 0.96
N LEU A 127 15.88 2.61 1.66
CA LEU A 127 15.71 2.17 3.04
C LEU A 127 15.94 3.37 3.97
N LEU A 128 14.92 3.75 4.74
CA LEU A 128 15.04 4.85 5.70
C LEU A 128 15.97 4.49 6.86
N THR A 129 16.84 5.40 7.23
CA THR A 129 17.64 5.30 8.45
C THR A 129 16.78 5.40 9.72
N ARG A 130 17.36 5.10 10.89
CA ARG A 130 16.66 5.28 12.17
C ARG A 130 16.30 6.74 12.43
N GLU A 131 17.19 7.65 12.06
CA GLU A 131 17.03 9.10 12.22
C GLU A 131 15.93 9.65 11.33
N GLU A 132 15.91 9.28 10.05
CA GLU A 132 14.86 9.66 9.10
C GLU A 132 13.48 9.17 9.58
N ARG A 133 13.40 7.94 10.12
CA ARG A 133 12.14 7.41 10.68
C ARG A 133 11.69 8.18 11.92
N ALA A 134 12.62 8.53 12.81
CA ALA A 134 12.31 9.31 14.00
C ALA A 134 11.82 10.71 13.61
N ALA A 135 12.48 11.38 12.65
CA ALA A 135 12.07 12.69 12.15
C ALA A 135 10.67 12.65 11.53
N ALA A 136 10.35 11.63 10.73
CA ALA A 136 9.03 11.46 10.14
C ALA A 136 7.93 11.28 11.20
N LEU A 137 8.20 10.53 12.28
CA LEU A 137 7.25 10.33 13.38
C LEU A 137 7.01 11.64 14.18
N MET A 138 8.03 12.48 14.32
CA MET A 138 7.89 13.77 14.98
C MET A 138 7.08 14.77 14.16
N ALA A 139 7.21 14.74 12.84
CA ALA A 139 6.45 15.59 11.93
C ALA A 139 4.93 15.28 11.93
N VAL A 140 4.55 14.03 12.18
CA VAL A 140 3.13 13.60 12.24
C VAL A 140 2.46 13.98 13.57
N ARG A 141 3.24 14.24 14.62
CA ARG A 141 2.71 14.58 15.96
C ARG A 141 2.44 16.08 16.18
N LYS A 142 2.80 16.92 15.23
CA LYS A 142 2.45 18.35 15.18
C LYS A 142 1.17 18.58 14.41
#